data_5a7b5ac920b1cef4f425ca8bd6ae2c99
#
_entry.id   5a7b5ac920b1cef4f425ca8bd6ae2c99
#
_cell.length_a   1.000
_cell.length_b   1.000
_cell.length_c   1.000
_cell.angle_alpha   90.00
_cell.angle_beta   90.00
_cell.angle_gamma   90.00
#
_symmetry.space_group_name_H-M   'P 1'
#
loop_
_entity.id
_entity.type
_entity.pdbx_description
1 polymer ?
#
loop_
_entity_poly.entity_id
_entity_poly.type
_entity_poly.pdbx_seq_one_letter_code
_entity_poly.pdbx_strand_id
1 'polypeptide(L)'
;QGVVNWETVANYGMDFVILRITEAGNMIDSCFEKNYSGCQKHNIPTGVYKYSYAMTVAEIQSEAKKVVEVLNGRKLQYPVWLDLEWNNQRSLGAEQIHKLAEAFEKIITAAGYKFGIYCNVDWYLNVICSHLKKYDFWIARYPASDNGTLQERLRPDFGVGWQYSSKAKIPGISGTVDRNIFYKDYNEAKDIEKENTVMTKSEAINVVLGIAEEEIGYLEKKNNSKLDSKTGNAGSANYTKYWRDIKPSYQGQPWCAAFISWCFMKAFGLDNAKKLLKHWPYVYCPTLGVLFVKNANPKVGDIVIFKHGGTFTHTGFVTKVAGDRFWTIEG
;
A
#
# COMPACT_ATOMS: atom_id res chain seq x y z
N GLN A 1 -18.09 -12.53 16.80
CA GLN A 1 -16.92 -13.25 17.31
C GLN A 1 -17.00 -13.30 18.83
N GLY A 2 -16.72 -14.43 19.44
CA GLY A 2 -16.89 -14.65 20.89
C GLY A 2 -15.95 -13.81 21.77
N VAL A 3 -15.70 -14.29 22.98
CA VAL A 3 -14.81 -13.61 23.93
C VAL A 3 -13.36 -13.66 23.42
N VAL A 4 -12.74 -12.49 23.32
CA VAL A 4 -11.34 -12.31 22.85
C VAL A 4 -10.46 -11.96 24.05
N ASN A 5 -9.33 -12.65 24.20
CA ASN A 5 -8.25 -12.24 25.11
C ASN A 5 -7.32 -11.28 24.37
N TRP A 6 -7.58 -9.98 24.53
CA TRP A 6 -6.88 -8.93 23.81
C TRP A 6 -5.41 -8.80 24.20
N GLU A 7 -5.02 -9.15 25.40
CA GLU A 7 -3.62 -9.20 25.81
C GLU A 7 -2.85 -10.27 25.03
N THR A 8 -3.42 -11.45 24.89
CA THR A 8 -2.82 -12.53 24.10
C THR A 8 -2.76 -12.17 22.61
N VAL A 9 -3.80 -11.52 22.06
CA VAL A 9 -3.84 -11.06 20.67
C VAL A 9 -2.76 -9.98 20.42
N ALA A 10 -2.60 -9.03 21.33
CA ALA A 10 -1.57 -8.00 21.22
C ALA A 10 -0.15 -8.60 21.28
N ASN A 11 0.09 -9.53 22.21
CA ASN A 11 1.37 -10.22 22.34
C ASN A 11 1.70 -11.13 21.13
N TYR A 12 0.68 -11.56 20.39
CA TYR A 12 0.86 -12.30 19.13
C TYR A 12 1.39 -11.40 18.00
N GLY A 13 1.38 -10.08 18.17
CA GLY A 13 1.89 -9.10 17.18
C GLY A 13 0.89 -8.79 16.07
N MET A 14 -0.34 -8.43 16.46
CA MET A 14 -1.38 -8.06 15.50
C MET A 14 -1.19 -6.61 15.05
N ASP A 15 -0.98 -6.41 13.74
CA ASP A 15 -0.77 -5.07 13.16
C ASP A 15 -2.04 -4.22 13.13
N PHE A 16 -3.20 -4.85 12.98
CA PHE A 16 -4.51 -4.19 12.93
C PHE A 16 -5.67 -5.16 13.15
N VAL A 17 -6.84 -4.61 13.45
CA VAL A 17 -8.11 -5.34 13.53
C VAL A 17 -9.22 -4.57 12.83
N ILE A 18 -10.05 -5.26 12.04
CA ILE A 18 -11.28 -4.71 11.46
C ILE A 18 -12.47 -5.36 12.17
N LEU A 19 -13.26 -4.57 12.89
CA LEU A 19 -14.37 -5.03 13.72
C LEU A 19 -15.70 -4.91 12.98
N ARG A 20 -16.59 -5.90 13.13
CA ARG A 20 -17.98 -5.73 12.73
C ARG A 20 -18.64 -4.71 13.65
N ILE A 21 -19.29 -3.69 13.08
CA ILE A 21 -19.90 -2.63 13.88
C ILE A 21 -21.40 -2.86 14.12
N THR A 22 -22.11 -3.42 13.14
CA THR A 22 -23.54 -3.74 13.28
C THR A 22 -23.86 -5.13 12.75
N GLU A 23 -24.93 -5.72 13.27
CA GLU A 23 -25.55 -6.96 12.81
C GLU A 23 -26.70 -6.68 11.83
N ALA A 24 -27.39 -7.74 11.39
CA ALA A 24 -28.60 -7.61 10.60
C ALA A 24 -29.66 -6.74 11.32
N GLY A 25 -30.52 -6.08 10.54
CA GLY A 25 -31.50 -5.14 11.11
C GLY A 25 -30.87 -3.86 11.68
N ASN A 26 -29.63 -3.58 11.32
CA ASN A 26 -28.90 -2.38 11.75
C ASN A 26 -28.68 -2.29 13.27
N MET A 27 -28.70 -3.42 13.98
CA MET A 27 -28.45 -3.52 15.39
C MET A 27 -26.95 -3.45 15.66
N ILE A 28 -26.55 -2.86 16.79
CA ILE A 28 -25.14 -2.83 17.21
C ILE A 28 -24.66 -4.26 17.43
N ASP A 29 -23.46 -4.60 16.91
CA ASP A 29 -22.84 -5.89 17.23
C ASP A 29 -22.62 -6.02 18.73
N SER A 30 -23.13 -7.10 19.31
CA SER A 30 -23.12 -7.32 20.78
C SER A 30 -21.73 -7.38 21.39
N CYS A 31 -20.69 -7.63 20.59
CA CYS A 31 -19.31 -7.66 21.02
C CYS A 31 -18.53 -6.39 20.67
N PHE A 32 -19.12 -5.44 19.91
CA PHE A 32 -18.40 -4.29 19.37
C PHE A 32 -17.72 -3.46 20.46
N GLU A 33 -18.45 -3.05 21.48
CA GLU A 33 -17.92 -2.20 22.56
C GLU A 33 -16.74 -2.86 23.28
N LYS A 34 -16.88 -4.14 23.59
CA LYS A 34 -15.83 -4.90 24.26
C LYS A 34 -14.60 -5.06 23.38
N ASN A 35 -14.81 -5.35 22.12
CA ASN A 35 -13.73 -5.55 21.16
C ASN A 35 -13.01 -4.23 20.84
N TYR A 36 -13.75 -3.14 20.61
CA TYR A 36 -13.16 -1.81 20.41
C TYR A 36 -12.33 -1.38 21.64
N SER A 37 -12.89 -1.48 22.84
CA SER A 37 -12.17 -1.16 24.08
C SER A 37 -10.92 -2.00 24.28
N GLY A 38 -10.99 -3.29 23.92
CA GLY A 38 -9.85 -4.20 23.96
C GLY A 38 -8.72 -3.78 22.99
N CYS A 39 -9.07 -3.41 21.76
CA CYS A 39 -8.09 -2.89 20.78
C CYS A 39 -7.43 -1.61 21.29
N GLN A 40 -8.22 -0.65 21.79
CA GLN A 40 -7.70 0.63 22.30
C GLN A 40 -6.77 0.42 23.50
N LYS A 41 -7.16 -0.41 24.47
CA LYS A 41 -6.33 -0.73 25.65
C LYS A 41 -4.95 -1.28 25.29
N HIS A 42 -4.85 -2.01 24.19
CA HIS A 42 -3.60 -2.63 23.76
C HIS A 42 -2.96 -1.94 22.55
N ASN A 43 -3.40 -0.72 22.19
CA ASN A 43 -2.89 0.08 21.08
C ASN A 43 -2.91 -0.65 19.74
N ILE A 44 -3.92 -1.51 19.50
CA ILE A 44 -4.08 -2.20 18.23
C ILE A 44 -4.83 -1.30 17.26
N PRO A 45 -4.23 -0.92 16.12
CA PRO A 45 -4.90 -0.11 15.10
C PRO A 45 -6.21 -0.76 14.65
N THR A 46 -7.29 0.04 14.61
CA THR A 46 -8.64 -0.49 14.44
C THR A 46 -9.35 0.18 13.27
N GLY A 47 -10.05 -0.61 12.47
CA GLY A 47 -11.09 -0.19 11.53
C GLY A 47 -12.40 -0.91 11.83
N VAL A 48 -13.42 -0.60 11.06
CA VAL A 48 -14.73 -1.27 11.19
C VAL A 48 -15.30 -1.63 9.82
N TYR A 49 -16.18 -2.63 9.77
CA TYR A 49 -16.96 -2.90 8.57
C TYR A 49 -18.47 -2.97 8.88
N LYS A 50 -19.26 -2.54 7.89
CA LYS A 50 -20.70 -2.66 7.84
C LYS A 50 -21.11 -3.56 6.70
N TYR A 51 -21.61 -4.76 7.02
CA TYR A 51 -22.28 -5.61 6.05
C TYR A 51 -23.60 -4.98 5.64
N SER A 52 -23.77 -4.62 4.37
CA SER A 52 -24.96 -3.90 3.90
C SER A 52 -26.06 -4.85 3.41
N TYR A 53 -27.27 -4.58 3.86
CA TYR A 53 -28.51 -5.20 3.35
C TYR A 53 -29.39 -4.18 2.61
N ALA A 54 -28.91 -2.96 2.39
CA ALA A 54 -29.70 -1.88 1.80
C ALA A 54 -30.00 -2.13 0.32
N MET A 55 -31.25 -1.99 -0.07
CA MET A 55 -31.73 -2.06 -1.45
C MET A 55 -32.02 -0.67 -2.02
N THR A 56 -32.15 0.34 -1.16
CA THR A 56 -32.47 1.72 -1.51
C THR A 56 -31.48 2.71 -0.94
N VAL A 57 -31.43 3.91 -1.51
CA VAL A 57 -30.59 5.00 -0.98
C VAL A 57 -31.00 5.40 0.44
N ALA A 58 -32.27 5.37 0.77
CA ALA A 58 -32.72 5.69 2.13
C ALA A 58 -32.25 4.65 3.16
N GLU A 59 -32.25 3.36 2.80
CA GLU A 59 -31.75 2.29 3.68
C GLU A 59 -30.25 2.39 3.90
N ILE A 60 -29.45 2.58 2.84
CA ILE A 60 -28.01 2.70 2.98
C ILE A 60 -27.59 3.95 3.78
N GLN A 61 -28.35 5.04 3.65
CA GLN A 61 -28.15 6.24 4.48
C GLN A 61 -28.46 5.97 5.95
N SER A 62 -29.51 5.17 6.24
CA SER A 62 -29.82 4.72 7.60
C SER A 62 -28.69 3.86 8.18
N GLU A 63 -28.15 2.93 7.38
CA GLU A 63 -26.98 2.11 7.78
C GLU A 63 -25.76 2.99 8.07
N ALA A 64 -25.42 3.94 7.20
CA ALA A 64 -24.30 4.85 7.40
C ALA A 64 -24.46 5.73 8.65
N LYS A 65 -25.65 6.30 8.87
CA LYS A 65 -25.97 7.08 10.07
C LYS A 65 -25.81 6.26 11.35
N LYS A 66 -26.26 4.99 11.33
CA LYS A 66 -26.07 4.08 12.46
C LYS A 66 -24.59 3.80 12.74
N VAL A 67 -23.77 3.62 11.71
CA VAL A 67 -22.32 3.47 11.88
C VAL A 67 -21.72 4.71 12.57
N VAL A 68 -22.06 5.92 12.11
CA VAL A 68 -21.57 7.17 12.71
C VAL A 68 -22.07 7.34 14.14
N GLU A 69 -23.34 7.02 14.41
CA GLU A 69 -23.91 7.03 15.77
C GLU A 69 -23.14 6.11 16.73
N VAL A 70 -22.90 4.85 16.30
CA VAL A 70 -22.17 3.87 17.12
C VAL A 70 -20.72 4.28 17.31
N LEU A 71 -20.07 4.82 16.29
CA LEU A 71 -18.70 5.32 16.42
C LEU A 71 -18.60 6.52 17.35
N ASN A 72 -19.58 7.40 17.35
CA ASN A 72 -19.68 8.54 18.27
C ASN A 72 -18.35 9.28 18.52
N GLY A 73 -17.64 9.61 17.44
CA GLY A 73 -16.34 10.29 17.49
C GLY A 73 -15.14 9.40 17.88
N ARG A 74 -15.32 8.09 18.02
CA ARG A 74 -14.22 7.14 18.27
C ARG A 74 -13.18 7.20 17.17
N LYS A 75 -11.91 7.15 17.54
CA LYS A 75 -10.80 7.16 16.58
C LYS A 75 -10.67 5.80 15.88
N LEU A 76 -10.53 5.85 14.55
CA LEU A 76 -10.18 4.71 13.73
C LEU A 76 -8.91 5.05 12.94
N GLN A 77 -7.96 4.12 12.89
CA GLN A 77 -6.78 4.23 12.03
C GLN A 77 -7.12 3.72 10.61
N TYR A 78 -7.86 2.63 10.54
CA TYR A 78 -8.34 2.01 9.30
C TYR A 78 -9.73 2.54 8.90
N PRO A 79 -10.11 2.43 7.62
CA PRO A 79 -11.40 2.90 7.13
C PRO A 79 -12.61 2.25 7.80
N VAL A 80 -13.75 2.91 7.62
CA VAL A 80 -15.06 2.28 7.65
C VAL A 80 -15.27 1.61 6.29
N TRP A 81 -15.35 0.28 6.30
CA TRP A 81 -15.52 -0.53 5.10
C TRP A 81 -16.99 -0.81 4.87
N LEU A 82 -17.51 -0.40 3.70
CA LEU A 82 -18.82 -0.83 3.21
C LEU A 82 -18.66 -2.20 2.59
N ASP A 83 -19.27 -3.20 3.21
CA ASP A 83 -19.23 -4.59 2.76
C ASP A 83 -20.40 -4.86 1.80
N LEU A 84 -20.06 -5.03 0.52
CA LEU A 84 -20.96 -5.26 -0.60
C LEU A 84 -20.75 -6.67 -1.16
N GLU A 85 -21.52 -7.64 -0.66
CA GLU A 85 -21.47 -9.02 -1.15
C GLU A 85 -22.81 -9.77 -1.04
N TRP A 86 -23.85 -9.07 -0.56
CA TRP A 86 -25.16 -9.69 -0.43
C TRP A 86 -25.80 -9.94 -1.80
N ASN A 87 -26.08 -11.21 -2.12
CA ASN A 87 -26.57 -11.60 -3.45
C ASN A 87 -27.83 -10.88 -3.91
N ASN A 88 -28.72 -10.50 -2.99
CA ASN A 88 -29.95 -9.80 -3.39
C ASN A 88 -29.64 -8.41 -3.96
N GLN A 89 -28.59 -7.73 -3.48
CA GLN A 89 -28.16 -6.45 -4.04
C GLN A 89 -27.67 -6.57 -5.49
N ARG A 90 -27.20 -7.75 -5.90
CA ARG A 90 -26.74 -7.99 -7.27
C ARG A 90 -27.80 -7.67 -8.33
N SER A 91 -29.09 -7.89 -8.00
CA SER A 91 -30.21 -7.60 -8.88
C SER A 91 -30.44 -6.10 -9.13
N LEU A 92 -29.87 -5.23 -8.32
CA LEU A 92 -30.00 -3.77 -8.46
C LEU A 92 -29.24 -3.22 -9.67
N GLY A 93 -28.23 -3.94 -10.15
CA GLY A 93 -27.32 -3.49 -11.20
C GLY A 93 -26.29 -2.46 -10.73
N ALA A 94 -25.24 -2.29 -11.53
CA ALA A 94 -24.06 -1.53 -11.16
C ALA A 94 -24.32 -0.05 -10.85
N GLU A 95 -25.27 0.58 -11.54
CA GLU A 95 -25.61 2.00 -11.33
C GLU A 95 -26.29 2.24 -9.97
N GLN A 96 -27.21 1.36 -9.57
CA GLN A 96 -27.84 1.50 -8.25
C GLN A 96 -26.86 1.20 -7.13
N ILE A 97 -26.02 0.19 -7.27
CA ILE A 97 -24.95 -0.11 -6.31
C ILE A 97 -23.99 1.08 -6.17
N HIS A 98 -23.67 1.76 -7.28
CA HIS A 98 -22.91 3.00 -7.27
C HIS A 98 -23.57 4.07 -6.39
N LYS A 99 -24.87 4.33 -6.61
CA LYS A 99 -25.63 5.32 -5.80
C LYS A 99 -25.66 4.95 -4.32
N LEU A 100 -25.78 3.67 -3.98
CA LEU A 100 -25.73 3.20 -2.60
C LEU A 100 -24.36 3.50 -1.98
N ALA A 101 -23.28 3.11 -2.65
CA ALA A 101 -21.92 3.29 -2.13
C ALA A 101 -21.56 4.78 -1.95
N GLU A 102 -21.92 5.65 -2.91
CA GLU A 102 -21.69 7.09 -2.78
C GLU A 102 -22.52 7.73 -1.64
N ALA A 103 -23.76 7.29 -1.47
CA ALA A 103 -24.62 7.79 -0.38
C ALA A 103 -24.08 7.39 1.00
N PHE A 104 -23.50 6.20 1.12
CA PHE A 104 -22.82 5.75 2.34
C PHE A 104 -21.54 6.53 2.58
N GLU A 105 -20.67 6.59 1.57
CA GLU A 105 -19.40 7.31 1.61
C GLU A 105 -19.57 8.75 2.08
N LYS A 106 -20.53 9.48 1.49
CA LYS A 106 -20.79 10.88 1.83
C LYS A 106 -21.09 11.11 3.32
N ILE A 107 -21.77 10.18 3.98
CA ILE A 107 -22.10 10.29 5.40
C ILE A 107 -20.86 9.96 6.25
N ILE A 108 -20.13 8.91 5.89
CA ILE A 108 -18.94 8.45 6.61
C ILE A 108 -17.83 9.50 6.56
N THR A 109 -17.55 10.05 5.37
CA THR A 109 -16.50 11.05 5.19
C THR A 109 -16.86 12.40 5.79
N ALA A 110 -18.14 12.80 5.75
CA ALA A 110 -18.64 13.99 6.45
C ALA A 110 -18.48 13.89 7.97
N ALA A 111 -18.49 12.67 8.54
CA ALA A 111 -18.21 12.43 9.94
C ALA A 111 -16.71 12.32 10.26
N GLY A 112 -15.81 12.55 9.29
CA GLY A 112 -14.36 12.55 9.45
C GLY A 112 -13.69 11.19 9.37
N TYR A 113 -14.40 10.14 8.93
CA TYR A 113 -13.83 8.81 8.79
C TYR A 113 -13.34 8.54 7.37
N LYS A 114 -12.27 7.74 7.26
CA LYS A 114 -11.84 7.18 5.98
C LYS A 114 -12.88 6.16 5.50
N PHE A 115 -13.07 6.08 4.20
CA PHE A 115 -14.02 5.17 3.56
C PHE A 115 -13.32 4.18 2.64
N GLY A 116 -13.80 2.95 2.59
CA GLY A 116 -13.41 1.94 1.64
C GLY A 116 -14.55 0.95 1.37
N ILE A 117 -14.39 0.13 0.36
CA ILE A 117 -15.36 -0.90 -0.04
C ILE A 117 -14.71 -2.28 0.12
N TYR A 118 -15.42 -3.18 0.82
CA TYR A 118 -15.07 -4.59 0.82
C TYR A 118 -16.00 -5.34 -0.13
N CYS A 119 -15.42 -6.25 -0.90
CA CYS A 119 -16.14 -7.24 -1.69
C CYS A 119 -15.23 -8.40 -2.08
N ASN A 120 -15.81 -9.48 -2.63
CA ASN A 120 -15.01 -10.54 -3.23
C ASN A 120 -14.62 -10.22 -4.70
N VAL A 121 -13.75 -11.05 -5.27
CA VAL A 121 -13.25 -10.88 -6.65
C VAL A 121 -14.37 -10.84 -7.68
N ASP A 122 -15.39 -11.70 -7.54
CA ASP A 122 -16.53 -11.73 -8.49
C ASP A 122 -17.31 -10.42 -8.47
N TRP A 123 -17.60 -9.88 -7.29
CA TRP A 123 -18.25 -8.59 -7.15
C TRP A 123 -17.43 -7.46 -7.75
N TYR A 124 -16.13 -7.41 -7.46
CA TYR A 124 -15.23 -6.38 -8.01
C TYR A 124 -15.18 -6.37 -9.53
N LEU A 125 -15.17 -7.56 -10.16
CA LEU A 125 -15.05 -7.69 -11.60
C LEU A 125 -16.39 -7.52 -12.33
N ASN A 126 -17.49 -8.03 -11.76
CA ASN A 126 -18.75 -8.23 -12.47
C ASN A 126 -19.91 -7.36 -11.97
N VAL A 127 -19.80 -6.75 -10.77
CA VAL A 127 -20.91 -6.00 -10.16
C VAL A 127 -20.54 -4.54 -9.91
N ILE A 128 -19.31 -4.28 -9.45
CA ILE A 128 -18.82 -2.94 -9.16
C ILE A 128 -18.53 -2.18 -10.45
N CYS A 129 -19.13 -1.01 -10.63
CA CYS A 129 -18.85 -0.17 -11.79
C CYS A 129 -17.49 0.54 -11.70
N SER A 130 -16.99 0.99 -12.86
CA SER A 130 -15.69 1.68 -12.95
C SER A 130 -15.60 2.95 -12.11
N HIS A 131 -16.71 3.68 -11.91
CA HIS A 131 -16.76 4.90 -11.11
C HIS A 131 -16.43 4.68 -9.62
N LEU A 132 -16.74 3.49 -9.08
CA LEU A 132 -16.40 3.14 -7.70
C LEU A 132 -14.93 2.74 -7.55
N LYS A 133 -14.24 2.38 -8.63
CA LYS A 133 -12.84 1.94 -8.56
C LYS A 133 -11.85 3.05 -8.19
N LYS A 134 -12.31 4.27 -7.99
CA LYS A 134 -11.58 5.38 -7.39
C LYS A 134 -11.38 5.23 -5.87
N TYR A 135 -12.21 4.42 -5.20
CA TYR A 135 -12.11 4.18 -3.76
C TYR A 135 -11.13 3.06 -3.43
N ASP A 136 -10.76 2.98 -2.18
CA ASP A 136 -9.97 1.87 -1.66
C ASP A 136 -10.82 0.61 -1.60
N PHE A 137 -10.29 -0.50 -2.11
CA PHE A 137 -10.96 -1.81 -2.08
C PHE A 137 -10.19 -2.80 -1.20
N TRP A 138 -10.91 -3.47 -0.32
CA TRP A 138 -10.47 -4.64 0.42
C TRP A 138 -11.12 -5.87 -0.21
N ILE A 139 -10.33 -6.73 -0.82
CA ILE A 139 -10.79 -7.82 -1.69
C ILE A 139 -10.70 -9.16 -0.98
N ALA A 140 -11.80 -9.91 -0.93
CA ALA A 140 -11.78 -11.30 -0.48
C ALA A 140 -11.47 -12.25 -1.64
N ARG A 141 -10.48 -13.12 -1.43
CA ARG A 141 -10.17 -14.24 -2.31
C ARG A 141 -9.53 -15.36 -1.51
N TYR A 142 -10.22 -16.47 -1.40
CA TYR A 142 -9.79 -17.62 -0.61
C TYR A 142 -9.32 -18.76 -1.50
N PRO A 143 -8.42 -19.64 -1.01
CA PRO A 143 -8.13 -20.90 -1.66
C PRO A 143 -9.33 -21.86 -1.58
N ALA A 144 -9.46 -22.79 -2.54
CA ALA A 144 -10.51 -23.80 -2.52
C ALA A 144 -10.46 -24.67 -1.23
N SER A 145 -9.26 -24.91 -0.70
CA SER A 145 -9.03 -25.56 0.59
C SER A 145 -8.40 -24.56 1.54
N ASP A 146 -9.25 -23.72 2.15
CA ASP A 146 -8.83 -22.71 3.11
C ASP A 146 -8.45 -23.37 4.45
N ASN A 147 -7.18 -23.28 4.82
CA ASN A 147 -6.62 -23.78 6.06
C ASN A 147 -6.01 -22.70 6.95
N GLY A 148 -6.30 -21.42 6.66
CA GLY A 148 -5.79 -20.28 7.42
C GLY A 148 -4.43 -19.76 6.98
N THR A 149 -3.78 -20.39 5.98
CA THR A 149 -2.43 -20.01 5.53
C THR A 149 -2.48 -19.14 4.28
N LEU A 150 -1.53 -18.22 4.18
CA LEU A 150 -1.36 -17.34 3.04
C LEU A 150 -0.90 -18.14 1.80
N GLN A 151 -1.59 -17.95 0.67
CA GLN A 151 -1.22 -18.52 -0.62
C GLN A 151 -1.01 -17.41 -1.65
N GLU A 152 0.19 -16.86 -1.72
CA GLU A 152 0.56 -15.70 -2.54
C GLU A 152 0.11 -15.77 -4.01
N ARG A 153 0.05 -16.96 -4.59
CA ARG A 153 -0.44 -17.19 -5.97
C ARG A 153 -1.90 -16.73 -6.21
N LEU A 154 -2.66 -16.54 -5.11
CA LEU A 154 -4.06 -16.11 -5.16
C LEU A 154 -4.22 -14.61 -4.89
N ARG A 155 -3.14 -13.89 -4.65
CA ARG A 155 -3.18 -12.45 -4.41
C ARG A 155 -3.86 -11.74 -5.58
N PRO A 156 -4.91 -10.93 -5.33
CA PRO A 156 -5.47 -10.05 -6.35
C PRO A 156 -4.43 -8.99 -6.76
N ASP A 157 -4.42 -8.62 -8.04
CA ASP A 157 -3.60 -7.54 -8.59
C ASP A 157 -4.31 -6.17 -8.52
N PHE A 158 -5.39 -6.10 -7.77
CA PHE A 158 -6.19 -4.90 -7.54
C PHE A 158 -6.64 -4.82 -6.07
N GLY A 159 -7.06 -3.60 -5.66
CA GLY A 159 -7.41 -3.29 -4.28
C GLY A 159 -6.19 -2.91 -3.43
N VAL A 160 -6.45 -2.42 -2.23
CA VAL A 160 -5.44 -1.98 -1.25
C VAL A 160 -5.25 -2.97 -0.12
N GLY A 161 -6.10 -4.00 -0.06
CA GLY A 161 -6.06 -5.06 0.94
C GLY A 161 -6.64 -6.36 0.40
N TRP A 162 -6.20 -7.45 0.96
CA TRP A 162 -6.63 -8.80 0.61
C TRP A 162 -7.02 -9.60 1.85
N GLN A 163 -8.26 -10.06 1.91
CA GLN A 163 -8.71 -11.08 2.86
C GLN A 163 -8.43 -12.45 2.24
N TYR A 164 -7.41 -13.13 2.74
CA TYR A 164 -6.87 -14.33 2.12
C TYR A 164 -7.36 -15.65 2.73
N SER A 165 -8.00 -15.57 3.90
CA SER A 165 -8.54 -16.73 4.61
C SER A 165 -9.69 -16.35 5.53
N SER A 166 -10.63 -17.26 5.72
CA SER A 166 -11.69 -17.22 6.73
C SER A 166 -11.53 -18.33 7.81
N LYS A 167 -10.41 -19.04 7.82
CA LYS A 167 -10.18 -20.25 8.63
C LYS A 167 -8.94 -20.16 9.52
N ALA A 168 -8.38 -18.97 9.69
CA ALA A 168 -7.19 -18.83 10.52
C ALA A 168 -7.49 -18.97 12.02
N LYS A 169 -6.52 -19.48 12.77
CA LYS A 169 -6.55 -19.53 14.23
C LYS A 169 -5.54 -18.54 14.78
N ILE A 170 -5.99 -17.70 15.70
CA ILE A 170 -5.18 -16.68 16.36
C ILE A 170 -5.19 -16.96 17.87
N PRO A 171 -4.02 -17.02 18.53
CA PRO A 171 -3.95 -17.10 19.98
C PRO A 171 -4.78 -16.00 20.65
N GLY A 172 -5.58 -16.35 21.63
CA GLY A 172 -6.47 -15.42 22.31
C GLY A 172 -7.87 -15.27 21.70
N ILE A 173 -8.16 -15.92 20.55
CA ILE A 173 -9.48 -15.93 19.93
C ILE A 173 -10.00 -17.37 19.84
N SER A 174 -11.21 -17.58 20.32
CA SER A 174 -11.88 -18.89 20.18
C SER A 174 -12.46 -19.05 18.79
N GLY A 175 -12.23 -20.20 18.16
CA GLY A 175 -12.69 -20.50 16.80
C GLY A 175 -11.73 -20.01 15.70
N THR A 176 -12.29 -19.74 14.53
CA THR A 176 -11.54 -19.23 13.37
C THR A 176 -11.88 -17.77 13.09
N VAL A 177 -10.96 -17.06 12.47
CA VAL A 177 -11.10 -15.65 12.08
C VAL A 177 -10.56 -15.43 10.67
N ASP A 178 -11.02 -14.33 10.08
CA ASP A 178 -10.50 -13.86 8.81
C ASP A 178 -9.08 -13.30 8.97
N ARG A 179 -8.24 -13.54 7.97
CA ARG A 179 -6.89 -13.00 7.91
C ARG A 179 -6.72 -12.12 6.67
N ASN A 180 -6.00 -11.04 6.90
CA ASN A 180 -5.91 -9.97 5.94
C ASN A 180 -4.47 -9.47 5.81
N ILE A 181 -4.16 -8.92 4.63
CA ILE A 181 -2.97 -8.10 4.38
C ILE A 181 -3.46 -6.81 3.76
N PHE A 182 -3.02 -5.66 4.29
CA PHE A 182 -3.18 -4.37 3.62
C PHE A 182 -1.84 -3.91 3.05
N TYR A 183 -1.88 -3.40 1.83
CA TYR A 183 -0.72 -2.85 1.11
C TYR A 183 -0.62 -1.34 1.29
N LYS A 184 -1.71 -0.71 1.72
CA LYS A 184 -1.80 0.70 2.10
C LYS A 184 -1.72 0.79 3.63
N ASP A 185 -0.80 1.59 4.13
CA ASP A 185 -0.73 1.89 5.56
C ASP A 185 -1.78 2.97 5.89
N TYR A 186 -2.66 2.66 6.82
CA TYR A 186 -3.69 3.58 7.31
C TYR A 186 -3.36 4.14 8.69
N ASN A 187 -2.26 3.74 9.30
CA ASN A 187 -1.92 4.12 10.66
C ASN A 187 -1.33 5.53 10.69
N GLU A 188 -2.20 6.53 10.86
CA GLU A 188 -1.81 7.96 10.95
C GLU A 188 -0.85 8.27 12.11
N ALA A 189 -0.78 7.44 13.14
CA ALA A 189 0.22 7.61 14.20
C ALA A 189 1.64 7.41 13.66
N LYS A 190 1.82 6.53 12.66
CA LYS A 190 3.09 6.42 11.92
C LYS A 190 3.26 7.57 10.92
N ASP A 191 2.16 8.09 10.36
CA ASP A 191 2.20 9.22 9.43
C ASP A 191 2.38 10.55 10.18
N ILE A 192 1.82 10.73 11.38
CA ILE A 192 2.04 11.92 12.23
C ILE A 192 3.45 11.89 12.83
N GLU A 193 3.98 10.74 13.19
CA GLU A 193 5.41 10.61 13.54
C GLU A 193 6.31 10.76 12.30
N LYS A 194 5.86 10.35 11.10
CA LYS A 194 6.58 10.61 9.84
C LYS A 194 6.43 12.04 9.34
N GLU A 195 5.32 12.72 9.56
CA GLU A 195 5.16 14.15 9.23
C GLU A 195 5.85 15.07 10.23
N ASN A 196 6.07 14.66 11.49
CA ASN A 196 6.79 15.44 12.50
C ASN A 196 8.20 14.93 12.83
N THR A 197 8.57 13.73 12.48
CA THR A 197 9.97 13.34 12.38
C THR A 197 10.45 13.70 10.98
N VAL A 198 11.01 14.87 10.85
CA VAL A 198 11.90 15.18 9.71
C VAL A 198 12.87 14.02 9.67
N MET A 199 12.69 13.12 8.70
CA MET A 199 13.58 11.98 8.49
C MET A 199 15.01 12.53 8.48
N THR A 200 15.84 12.07 9.37
CA THR A 200 17.22 12.52 9.42
C THR A 200 17.89 12.18 8.10
N LYS A 201 18.91 12.95 7.73
CA LYS A 201 19.67 12.65 6.52
C LYS A 201 20.19 11.20 6.50
N SER A 202 20.57 10.67 7.66
CA SER A 202 21.07 9.29 7.80
C SER A 202 19.98 8.26 7.51
N GLU A 203 18.78 8.45 8.03
CA GLU A 203 17.62 7.58 7.75
C GLU A 203 17.23 7.61 6.27
N ALA A 204 17.18 8.79 5.66
CA ALA A 204 16.90 8.93 4.23
C ALA A 204 17.93 8.21 3.36
N ILE A 205 19.21 8.31 3.71
CA ILE A 205 20.30 7.57 3.05
C ILE A 205 20.07 6.06 3.17
N ASN A 206 19.81 5.56 4.37
CA ASN A 206 19.60 4.13 4.59
C ASN A 206 18.41 3.59 3.79
N VAL A 207 17.30 4.34 3.71
CA VAL A 207 16.12 3.92 2.94
C VAL A 207 16.43 3.83 1.44
N VAL A 208 17.06 4.85 0.86
CA VAL A 208 17.35 4.83 -0.59
C VAL A 208 18.40 3.80 -0.96
N LEU A 209 19.42 3.62 -0.11
CA LEU A 209 20.45 2.59 -0.32
C LEU A 209 19.88 1.18 -0.17
N GLY A 210 19.00 0.93 0.82
CA GLY A 210 18.32 -0.36 0.97
C GLY A 210 17.54 -0.76 -0.29
N ILE A 211 16.83 0.17 -0.90
CA ILE A 211 16.13 -0.06 -2.19
C ILE A 211 17.12 -0.38 -3.31
N ALA A 212 18.26 0.33 -3.36
CA ALA A 212 19.27 0.06 -4.38
C ALA A 212 19.95 -1.30 -4.16
N GLU A 213 20.19 -1.71 -2.92
CA GLU A 213 20.77 -3.02 -2.55
C GLU A 213 19.84 -4.18 -2.94
N GLU A 214 18.52 -4.02 -2.76
CA GLU A 214 17.54 -5.01 -3.20
C GLU A 214 17.58 -5.26 -4.71
N GLU A 215 18.09 -4.32 -5.51
CA GLU A 215 18.21 -4.45 -6.96
C GLU A 215 19.49 -5.13 -7.44
N ILE A 216 20.46 -5.37 -6.56
CA ILE A 216 21.71 -6.05 -6.92
C ILE A 216 21.41 -7.38 -7.63
N GLY A 217 22.04 -7.57 -8.78
CA GLY A 217 21.86 -8.74 -9.65
C GLY A 217 20.70 -8.59 -10.64
N TYR A 218 20.07 -7.41 -10.73
CA TYR A 218 19.13 -7.13 -11.82
C TYR A 218 19.87 -6.97 -13.14
N LEU A 219 19.45 -7.72 -14.15
CA LEU A 219 19.98 -7.66 -15.52
C LEU A 219 18.94 -7.02 -16.44
N GLU A 220 19.35 -6.08 -17.27
CA GLU A 220 18.51 -5.51 -18.31
C GLU A 220 17.97 -6.58 -19.27
N LYS A 221 16.91 -6.27 -19.99
CA LYS A 221 16.18 -7.24 -20.80
C LYS A 221 16.32 -6.99 -22.29
N LYS A 222 16.09 -8.06 -23.07
CA LYS A 222 16.07 -8.00 -24.55
C LYS A 222 14.88 -7.19 -25.09
N ASN A 223 13.79 -7.09 -24.32
CA ASN A 223 12.55 -6.40 -24.67
C ASN A 223 11.67 -6.20 -23.41
N ASN A 224 10.47 -5.69 -23.56
CA ASN A 224 9.53 -5.41 -22.48
C ASN A 224 8.97 -6.66 -21.74
N SER A 225 9.50 -7.86 -21.97
CA SER A 225 9.05 -9.07 -21.29
C SER A 225 9.86 -9.33 -20.02
N LYS A 226 9.19 -9.79 -18.96
CA LYS A 226 9.78 -10.18 -17.67
C LYS A 226 10.59 -9.06 -16.98
N LEU A 227 10.16 -7.82 -17.12
CA LEU A 227 10.86 -6.66 -16.55
C LEU A 227 11.03 -6.74 -15.01
N ASP A 228 10.13 -7.40 -14.29
CA ASP A 228 10.22 -7.54 -12.84
C ASP A 228 11.10 -8.68 -12.36
N SER A 229 11.47 -9.59 -13.24
CA SER A 229 12.42 -10.66 -12.91
C SER A 229 13.87 -10.14 -12.90
N LYS A 230 14.66 -10.48 -11.89
CA LYS A 230 16.07 -10.05 -11.85
C LYS A 230 16.87 -10.57 -13.05
N THR A 231 16.69 -11.82 -13.44
CA THR A 231 17.51 -12.49 -14.47
C THR A 231 16.74 -12.96 -15.69
N GLY A 232 15.41 -13.08 -15.60
CA GLY A 232 14.58 -13.56 -16.70
C GLY A 232 14.62 -12.62 -17.90
N ASN A 233 14.73 -13.18 -19.12
CA ASN A 233 14.83 -12.45 -20.39
C ASN A 233 16.03 -11.48 -20.43
N ALA A 234 17.13 -11.80 -19.74
CA ALA A 234 18.34 -10.98 -19.72
C ALA A 234 18.91 -10.76 -21.14
N GLY A 235 19.44 -9.58 -21.37
CA GLY A 235 20.07 -9.18 -22.64
C GLY A 235 20.77 -7.84 -22.49
N SER A 236 21.12 -7.21 -23.61
CA SER A 236 21.87 -5.96 -23.71
C SER A 236 21.10 -4.88 -24.46
N ALA A 237 19.77 -4.86 -24.34
CA ALA A 237 18.93 -3.95 -25.09
C ALA A 237 18.32 -2.82 -24.22
N ASN A 238 18.81 -2.63 -23.00
CA ASN A 238 18.42 -1.56 -22.08
C ASN A 238 16.90 -1.50 -21.73
N TYR A 239 16.17 -2.62 -21.87
CA TYR A 239 14.80 -2.69 -21.38
C TYR A 239 14.82 -2.98 -19.89
N THR A 240 14.19 -2.11 -19.08
CA THR A 240 14.19 -2.22 -17.62
C THR A 240 12.86 -1.85 -17.01
N LYS A 241 12.57 -2.37 -15.80
CA LYS A 241 11.44 -1.91 -15.01
C LYS A 241 11.60 -0.44 -14.58
N TYR A 242 12.80 0.06 -14.46
CA TYR A 242 13.08 1.44 -14.09
C TYR A 242 12.54 2.40 -15.16
N TRP A 243 12.80 2.16 -16.44
CA TRP A 243 12.22 2.93 -17.53
C TRP A 243 10.70 2.77 -17.61
N ARG A 244 10.19 1.54 -17.45
CA ARG A 244 8.74 1.29 -17.44
C ARG A 244 8.03 2.18 -16.41
N ASP A 245 8.58 2.27 -15.20
CA ASP A 245 7.93 2.93 -14.07
C ASP A 245 8.07 4.47 -14.11
N ILE A 246 9.14 5.02 -14.69
CA ILE A 246 9.39 6.47 -14.68
C ILE A 246 9.21 7.15 -16.04
N LYS A 247 9.56 6.51 -17.15
CA LYS A 247 9.43 7.05 -18.51
C LYS A 247 9.44 5.94 -19.57
N PRO A 248 8.32 5.26 -19.80
CA PRO A 248 8.23 4.08 -20.69
C PRO A 248 8.72 4.34 -22.12
N SER A 249 8.60 5.58 -22.61
CA SER A 249 9.08 5.98 -23.95
C SER A 249 10.61 5.94 -24.11
N TYR A 250 11.36 5.74 -23.00
CA TYR A 250 12.83 5.67 -23.01
C TYR A 250 13.36 4.24 -22.86
N GLN A 251 12.50 3.21 -22.96
CA GLN A 251 12.97 1.82 -23.05
C GLN A 251 13.99 1.69 -24.18
N GLY A 252 15.06 0.96 -23.92
CA GLY A 252 16.18 0.80 -24.85
C GLY A 252 17.28 1.86 -24.73
N GLN A 253 17.14 2.86 -23.84
CA GLN A 253 18.18 3.85 -23.54
C GLN A 253 19.01 3.43 -22.32
N PRO A 254 20.28 3.88 -22.19
CA PRO A 254 21.08 3.68 -20.99
C PRO A 254 20.31 4.12 -19.72
N TRP A 255 20.33 3.30 -18.69
CA TRP A 255 19.38 3.41 -17.57
C TRP A 255 19.99 3.77 -16.20
N CYS A 256 21.30 4.05 -16.12
CA CYS A 256 21.97 4.40 -14.87
C CYS A 256 21.32 5.62 -14.16
N ALA A 257 20.99 6.69 -14.90
CA ALA A 257 20.29 7.85 -14.32
C ALA A 257 18.80 7.53 -13.99
N ALA A 258 18.16 6.67 -14.78
CA ALA A 258 16.81 6.19 -14.51
C ALA A 258 16.75 5.37 -13.20
N PHE A 259 17.75 4.55 -12.95
CA PHE A 259 17.87 3.78 -11.70
C PHE A 259 17.92 4.70 -10.48
N ILE A 260 18.73 5.77 -10.49
CA ILE A 260 18.74 6.78 -9.43
C ILE A 260 17.33 7.36 -9.20
N SER A 261 16.68 7.83 -10.27
CA SER A 261 15.32 8.39 -10.19
C SER A 261 14.32 7.39 -9.61
N TRP A 262 14.38 6.15 -10.06
CA TRP A 262 13.50 5.08 -9.59
C TRP A 262 13.70 4.76 -8.10
N CYS A 263 14.94 4.66 -7.62
CA CYS A 263 15.23 4.44 -6.21
C CYS A 263 14.68 5.57 -5.34
N PHE A 264 14.85 6.84 -5.74
CA PHE A 264 14.26 7.97 -5.02
C PHE A 264 12.74 7.95 -5.03
N MET A 265 12.10 7.59 -6.15
CA MET A 265 10.65 7.46 -6.24
C MET A 265 10.12 6.35 -5.32
N LYS A 266 10.81 5.21 -5.26
CA LYS A 266 10.43 4.10 -4.36
C LYS A 266 10.64 4.45 -2.89
N ALA A 267 11.72 5.18 -2.58
CA ALA A 267 12.06 5.57 -1.21
C ALA A 267 11.13 6.63 -0.63
N PHE A 268 10.77 7.66 -1.41
CA PHE A 268 10.16 8.88 -0.90
C PHE A 268 8.81 9.24 -1.55
N GLY A 269 8.36 8.46 -2.51
CA GLY A 269 7.21 8.80 -3.36
C GLY A 269 7.57 9.84 -4.44
N LEU A 270 6.71 9.96 -5.45
CA LEU A 270 6.99 10.77 -6.65
C LEU A 270 7.21 12.25 -6.34
N ASP A 271 6.39 12.85 -5.49
CA ASP A 271 6.44 14.29 -5.23
C ASP A 271 7.68 14.70 -4.42
N ASN A 272 8.07 13.87 -3.44
CA ASN A 272 9.30 14.10 -2.69
C ASN A 272 10.54 13.80 -3.53
N ALA A 273 10.53 12.77 -4.38
CA ALA A 273 11.61 12.51 -5.32
C ALA A 273 11.85 13.71 -6.25
N LYS A 274 10.79 14.31 -6.80
CA LYS A 274 10.88 15.54 -7.60
C LYS A 274 11.54 16.71 -6.86
N LYS A 275 11.15 16.91 -5.59
CA LYS A 275 11.71 17.98 -4.75
C LYS A 275 13.19 17.74 -4.43
N LEU A 276 13.54 16.52 -4.02
CA LEU A 276 14.90 16.15 -3.62
C LEU A 276 15.87 16.20 -4.79
N LEU A 277 15.46 15.69 -5.94
CA LEU A 277 16.28 15.62 -7.14
C LEU A 277 16.30 16.94 -7.92
N LYS A 278 15.43 17.92 -7.62
CA LYS A 278 15.31 19.23 -8.29
C LYS A 278 15.02 19.15 -9.79
N HIS A 279 14.97 17.98 -10.37
CA HIS A 279 14.67 17.67 -11.75
C HIS A 279 14.06 16.26 -11.84
N TRP A 280 13.04 16.08 -12.70
CA TRP A 280 12.37 14.81 -12.81
C TRP A 280 11.96 14.44 -14.23
N PRO A 281 12.18 13.19 -14.62
CA PRO A 281 13.16 12.25 -14.03
C PRO A 281 14.58 12.58 -14.50
N TYR A 282 15.60 12.09 -13.80
CA TYR A 282 16.94 12.03 -14.38
C TYR A 282 16.95 10.97 -15.49
N VAL A 283 17.33 11.38 -16.65
CA VAL A 283 17.43 10.53 -17.84
C VAL A 283 18.80 10.66 -18.50
N TYR A 284 19.61 11.61 -18.06
CA TYR A 284 20.87 11.97 -18.68
C TYR A 284 21.91 12.45 -17.64
N CYS A 285 23.04 11.75 -17.52
CA CYS A 285 24.04 12.02 -16.50
C CYS A 285 24.61 13.44 -16.49
N PRO A 286 24.85 14.13 -17.61
CA PRO A 286 25.28 15.53 -17.60
C PRO A 286 24.34 16.49 -16.87
N THR A 287 23.02 16.22 -16.87
CA THR A 287 22.04 17.02 -16.12
C THR A 287 22.32 16.98 -14.61
N LEU A 288 22.60 15.79 -14.05
CA LEU A 288 23.02 15.63 -12.67
C LEU A 288 24.27 16.47 -12.33
N GLY A 289 25.22 16.47 -13.23
CA GLY A 289 26.52 17.15 -13.05
C GLY A 289 26.43 18.66 -12.92
N VAL A 290 25.31 19.29 -13.31
CA VAL A 290 25.12 20.76 -13.25
C VAL A 290 24.13 21.21 -12.17
N LEU A 291 23.25 20.31 -11.69
CA LEU A 291 22.17 20.66 -10.75
C LEU A 291 22.62 20.79 -9.29
N PHE A 292 23.72 20.14 -8.92
CA PHE A 292 24.21 20.11 -7.56
C PHE A 292 25.67 20.51 -7.45
N VAL A 293 26.03 21.03 -6.26
CA VAL A 293 27.44 21.28 -5.93
C VAL A 293 28.17 19.93 -5.82
N LYS A 294 29.26 19.80 -6.53
CA LYS A 294 30.09 18.60 -6.51
C LYS A 294 31.04 18.61 -5.30
N ASN A 295 31.20 17.46 -4.69
CA ASN A 295 32.13 17.23 -3.59
C ASN A 295 33.22 16.23 -4.06
N ALA A 296 34.45 16.53 -3.82
CA ALA A 296 35.56 15.63 -4.14
C ALA A 296 35.74 14.49 -3.11
N ASN A 297 35.18 14.66 -1.91
CA ASN A 297 35.27 13.67 -0.82
C ASN A 297 33.93 12.90 -0.72
N PRO A 298 33.81 11.71 -1.32
CA PRO A 298 32.57 10.95 -1.33
C PRO A 298 32.20 10.51 0.08
N LYS A 299 30.90 10.48 0.35
CA LYS A 299 30.30 9.96 1.58
C LYS A 299 29.24 8.93 1.23
N VAL A 300 28.97 8.00 2.15
CA VAL A 300 27.88 7.06 2.00
C VAL A 300 26.55 7.80 1.76
N GLY A 301 25.81 7.39 0.74
CA GLY A 301 24.59 8.02 0.28
C GLY A 301 24.76 9.13 -0.77
N ASP A 302 25.98 9.52 -1.09
CA ASP A 302 26.22 10.45 -2.21
C ASP A 302 25.88 9.78 -3.54
N ILE A 303 25.38 10.58 -4.48
CA ILE A 303 25.27 10.17 -5.90
C ILE A 303 26.62 10.48 -6.54
N VAL A 304 27.31 9.44 -6.97
CA VAL A 304 28.57 9.59 -7.73
C VAL A 304 28.27 9.78 -9.21
N ILE A 305 29.03 10.65 -9.88
CA ILE A 305 28.96 10.86 -11.31
C ILE A 305 30.35 10.64 -11.89
N PHE A 306 30.45 9.67 -12.77
CA PHE A 306 31.71 9.33 -13.44
C PHE A 306 31.89 10.18 -14.69
N LYS A 307 33.10 10.70 -14.84
CA LYS A 307 33.49 11.51 -15.99
C LYS A 307 34.50 10.75 -16.85
N HIS A 308 34.16 10.59 -18.12
CA HIS A 308 35.05 9.98 -19.10
C HIS A 308 35.16 10.92 -20.32
N GLY A 309 36.38 11.15 -20.83
CA GLY A 309 36.61 12.00 -21.98
C GLY A 309 36.06 13.44 -21.84
N GLY A 310 36.00 13.96 -20.61
CA GLY A 310 35.47 15.32 -20.36
C GLY A 310 33.94 15.38 -20.14
N THR A 311 33.21 14.30 -20.40
CA THR A 311 31.74 14.23 -20.29
C THR A 311 31.32 13.31 -19.15
N PHE A 312 30.21 13.62 -18.46
CA PHE A 312 29.59 12.75 -17.47
C PHE A 312 28.83 11.62 -18.18
N THR A 313 29.27 10.37 -17.95
CA THR A 313 28.80 9.21 -18.72
C THR A 313 28.05 8.21 -17.89
N HIS A 314 28.23 8.20 -16.56
CA HIS A 314 27.67 7.19 -15.70
C HIS A 314 27.41 7.73 -14.29
N THR A 315 26.53 7.04 -13.52
CA THR A 315 26.14 7.44 -12.17
C THR A 315 25.74 6.24 -11.32
N GLY A 316 25.85 6.38 -10.00
CA GLY A 316 25.46 5.38 -9.02
C GLY A 316 25.37 5.97 -7.62
N PHE A 317 25.11 5.13 -6.62
CA PHE A 317 25.12 5.50 -5.20
C PHE A 317 26.42 5.04 -4.54
N VAL A 318 27.02 5.87 -3.70
CA VAL A 318 28.13 5.48 -2.84
C VAL A 318 27.56 4.71 -1.64
N THR A 319 28.00 3.46 -1.46
CA THR A 319 27.52 2.57 -0.39
C THR A 319 28.51 2.39 0.75
N LYS A 320 29.79 2.56 0.47
CA LYS A 320 30.87 2.44 1.46
C LYS A 320 32.03 3.34 1.10
N VAL A 321 32.71 3.89 2.11
CA VAL A 321 33.95 4.64 1.96
C VAL A 321 34.96 4.08 2.96
N ALA A 322 36.19 3.80 2.54
CA ALA A 322 37.26 3.35 3.39
C ALA A 322 38.63 3.87 2.86
N GLY A 323 39.21 4.79 3.57
CA GLY A 323 40.45 5.48 3.14
C GLY A 323 40.19 6.27 1.86
N ASP A 324 40.97 5.99 0.83
CA ASP A 324 40.90 6.59 -0.51
C ASP A 324 39.99 5.83 -1.49
N ARG A 325 39.29 4.81 -1.01
CA ARG A 325 38.39 3.95 -1.81
C ARG A 325 36.95 4.13 -1.43
N PHE A 326 36.06 3.98 -2.40
CA PHE A 326 34.61 3.88 -2.19
C PHE A 326 34.01 2.80 -3.06
N TRP A 327 32.86 2.30 -2.66
CA TRP A 327 32.07 1.29 -3.37
C TRP A 327 30.74 1.89 -3.78
N THR A 328 30.22 1.40 -4.89
CA THR A 328 29.01 1.92 -5.50
C THR A 328 28.01 0.82 -5.82
N ILE A 329 26.73 1.21 -5.91
CA ILE A 329 25.68 0.46 -6.62
C ILE A 329 25.25 1.30 -7.80
N GLU A 330 25.26 0.70 -8.97
CA GLU A 330 25.07 1.37 -10.25
C GLU A 330 24.02 0.65 -11.08
N GLY A 331 23.34 1.40 -11.96
CA GLY A 331 22.35 0.87 -12.89
C GLY A 331 22.89 0.63 -14.29
#